data_6085d45246382a36c1f5249b0a3ace8b
#
_entry.id   6085d45246382a36c1f5249b0a3ace8b
#
_cell.length_a   1.000
_cell.length_b   1.000
_cell.length_c   1.000
_cell.angle_alpha   90.00
_cell.angle_beta   90.00
_cell.angle_gamma   90.00
#
_symmetry.space_group_name_H-M   'P 1'
#
loop_
_entity.id
_entity.type
_entity.pdbx_description
1 polymer ?
#
loop_
_entity_poly.entity_id
_entity_poly.type
_entity_poly.pdbx_seq_one_letter_code
_entity_poly.pdbx_strand_id
1 'polypeptide(L)' 'MQGILRTIWDHKRESVRRAKERLPEASLLAEVKPLLGTPCRGFAEALRRTASERGAAVIAEVKKASPSKGLIRPDFRPAE' A
#
# COMPACT_ATOMS: atom_id res chain seq x y z
N MET A 1 -3.35 15.58 17.22
CA MET A 1 -4.09 14.87 16.15
C MET A 1 -5.49 14.56 16.64
N GLN A 2 -6.50 14.91 15.87
CA GLN A 2 -7.90 14.75 16.23
C GLN A 2 -8.73 14.19 15.06
N GLY A 3 -9.96 13.81 15.36
CA GLY A 3 -10.90 13.33 14.35
C GLY A 3 -10.50 12.02 13.69
N ILE A 4 -10.77 11.92 12.39
CA ILE A 4 -10.55 10.69 11.63
C ILE A 4 -9.07 10.28 11.58
N LEU A 5 -8.16 11.22 11.54
CA LEU A 5 -6.73 10.90 11.53
C LEU A 5 -6.30 10.22 12.82
N ARG A 6 -6.82 10.66 13.95
CA ARG A 6 -6.52 10.02 15.24
C ARG A 6 -7.05 8.59 15.28
N THR A 7 -8.28 8.39 14.78
CA THR A 7 -8.90 7.07 14.71
C THR A 7 -8.08 6.12 13.82
N ILE A 8 -7.63 6.59 12.66
CA ILE A 8 -6.78 5.82 11.75
C ILE A 8 -5.45 5.47 12.42
N TRP A 9 -4.84 6.44 13.09
CA TRP A 9 -3.57 6.26 13.79
C TRP A 9 -3.67 5.18 14.87
N ASP A 10 -4.68 5.26 15.72
CA ASP A 10 -4.89 4.31 16.81
C ASP A 10 -5.13 2.91 16.26
N HIS A 11 -5.93 2.79 15.20
CA HIS A 11 -6.19 1.53 14.53
C HIS A 11 -4.91 0.93 13.94
N LYS A 12 -4.09 1.75 13.30
CA LYS A 12 -2.82 1.28 12.71
C LYS A 12 -1.83 0.83 13.77
N ARG A 13 -1.75 1.53 14.89
CA ARG A 13 -0.88 1.13 16.00
C ARG A 13 -1.26 -0.26 16.51
N GLU A 14 -2.55 -0.51 16.67
CA GLU A 14 -3.03 -1.82 17.11
C GLU A 14 -2.77 -2.91 16.07
N SER A 15 -3.00 -2.62 14.79
CA SER A 15 -2.73 -3.56 13.70
C SER A 15 -1.26 -3.95 13.64
N VAL A 16 -0.36 -2.99 13.80
CA VAL A 16 1.08 -3.23 13.80
C VAL A 16 1.48 -4.04 15.02
N ARG A 17 0.92 -3.73 16.19
CA ARG A 17 1.20 -4.49 17.41
C ARG A 17 0.86 -5.97 17.23
N ARG A 18 -0.33 -6.26 16.68
CA ARG A 18 -0.76 -7.63 16.39
C ARG A 18 0.12 -8.31 15.35
N ALA A 19 0.51 -7.58 14.33
CA ALA A 19 1.39 -8.11 13.29
C ALA A 19 2.75 -8.51 13.86
N LYS A 20 3.31 -7.72 14.78
CA LYS A 20 4.58 -8.02 15.44
C LYS A 20 4.48 -9.25 16.36
N GLU A 21 3.31 -9.50 16.92
CA GLU A 21 3.09 -10.72 17.71
C GLU A 21 3.10 -11.97 16.81
N ARG A 22 2.47 -11.89 15.63
CA ARG A 22 2.42 -13.00 14.69
C ARG A 22 3.77 -13.26 14.02
N LEU A 23 4.46 -12.19 13.66
CA LEU A 23 5.76 -12.25 12.98
C LEU A 23 6.67 -11.16 13.57
N PRO A 24 7.53 -11.50 14.54
CA PRO A 24 8.46 -10.53 15.11
C PRO A 24 9.33 -9.87 14.05
N GLU A 25 9.72 -8.64 14.32
CA GLU A 25 10.49 -7.83 13.36
C GLU A 25 11.77 -8.53 12.89
N ALA A 26 12.47 -9.19 13.79
CA ALA A 26 13.69 -9.94 13.43
C ALA A 26 13.38 -11.06 12.44
N SER A 27 12.26 -11.76 12.61
CA SER A 27 11.85 -12.84 11.71
C SER A 27 11.45 -12.30 10.35
N LEU A 28 10.72 -11.17 10.32
CA LEU A 28 10.35 -10.49 9.08
C LEU A 28 11.60 -10.04 8.33
N LEU A 29 12.57 -9.48 9.02
CA LEU A 29 13.83 -9.03 8.42
C LEU A 29 14.59 -10.21 7.80
N ALA A 30 14.59 -11.38 8.47
CA ALA A 30 15.21 -12.58 7.93
C ALA A 30 14.54 -13.05 6.63
N GLU A 31 13.22 -12.90 6.52
CA GLU A 31 12.49 -13.23 5.28
C GLU A 31 12.77 -12.22 4.17
N VAL A 32 13.00 -10.97 4.50
CA VAL A 32 13.26 -9.91 3.53
C VAL A 32 14.67 -9.99 2.95
N LYS A 33 15.66 -10.39 3.76
CA LYS A 33 17.07 -10.43 3.32
C LYS A 33 17.32 -11.10 1.97
N PRO A 34 16.76 -12.28 1.69
CA PRO A 34 16.98 -12.93 0.39
C PRO A 34 16.42 -12.14 -0.79
N LEU A 35 15.50 -11.19 -0.54
CA LEU A 35 14.84 -10.41 -1.58
C LEU A 35 15.54 -9.09 -1.87
N LEU A 36 16.55 -8.70 -1.08
CA LEU A 36 17.19 -7.39 -1.19
C LEU A 36 17.87 -7.13 -2.54
N GLY A 37 18.29 -8.16 -3.24
CA GLY A 37 18.87 -8.04 -4.57
C GLY A 37 17.89 -8.06 -5.71
N THR A 38 16.60 -8.25 -5.42
CA THR A 38 15.57 -8.34 -6.44
C THR A 38 15.23 -6.95 -6.97
N PRO A 39 15.35 -6.69 -8.28
CA PRO A 39 15.01 -5.36 -8.83
C PRO A 39 13.53 -5.09 -8.73
N CYS A 40 13.17 -3.81 -8.55
CA CYS A 40 11.79 -3.36 -8.60
C CYS A 40 11.28 -3.38 -10.05
N ARG A 41 9.95 -3.38 -10.21
CA ARG A 41 9.35 -3.41 -11.54
C ARG A 41 9.45 -2.08 -12.31
N GLY A 42 10.02 -1.05 -11.69
CA GLY A 42 10.28 0.21 -12.38
C GLY A 42 9.09 1.14 -12.49
N PHE A 43 8.30 1.27 -11.40
CA PHE A 43 7.11 2.12 -11.39
C PHE A 43 7.43 3.58 -11.69
N ALA A 44 8.40 4.15 -10.98
CA ALA A 44 8.77 5.55 -11.17
C ALA A 44 9.34 5.81 -12.57
N GLU A 45 10.16 4.90 -13.06
CA GLU A 45 10.76 5.02 -14.40
C GLU A 45 9.69 4.93 -15.48
N ALA A 46 8.70 4.03 -15.33
CA ALA A 46 7.59 3.91 -16.26
C ALA A 46 6.77 5.20 -16.32
N LEU A 47 6.54 5.85 -15.18
CA LEU A 47 5.85 7.15 -15.13
C LEU A 47 6.63 8.22 -15.84
N ARG A 48 7.93 8.33 -15.59
CA ARG A 48 8.80 9.33 -16.24
C ARG A 48 8.84 9.15 -17.74
N ARG A 49 9.03 7.92 -18.18
CA ARG A 49 9.10 7.59 -19.62
C ARG A 49 7.79 7.93 -20.30
N THR A 50 6.67 7.51 -19.73
CA THR A 50 5.35 7.77 -20.33
C THR A 50 5.05 9.26 -20.39
N ALA A 51 5.36 10.01 -19.32
CA ALA A 51 5.19 11.46 -19.29
C ALA A 51 6.03 12.15 -20.34
N SER A 52 7.27 11.70 -20.54
CA SER A 52 8.18 12.25 -21.54
C SER A 52 7.71 11.97 -22.98
N GLU A 53 7.24 10.74 -23.23
CA GLU A 53 6.84 10.32 -24.58
C GLU A 53 5.46 10.82 -24.99
N ARG A 54 4.54 10.91 -24.03
CA ARG A 54 3.12 11.22 -24.30
C ARG A 54 2.63 12.52 -23.66
N GLY A 55 3.50 13.25 -22.98
CA GLY A 55 3.15 14.50 -22.32
C GLY A 55 2.53 14.35 -20.94
N ALA A 56 2.04 13.17 -20.58
CA ALA A 56 1.45 12.90 -19.26
C ALA A 56 1.48 11.40 -18.96
N ALA A 57 1.48 11.07 -17.66
CA ALA A 57 1.32 9.70 -17.20
C ALA A 57 0.17 9.65 -16.20
N VAL A 58 -0.56 8.54 -16.15
CA VAL A 58 -1.73 8.38 -15.31
C VAL A 58 -1.54 7.21 -14.35
N ILE A 59 -1.86 7.42 -13.07
CA ILE A 59 -1.97 6.35 -12.08
C ILE A 59 -3.45 6.05 -11.93
N ALA A 60 -3.91 4.93 -12.48
CA ALA A 60 -5.30 4.49 -12.38
C ALA A 60 -5.45 3.61 -11.16
N GLU A 61 -6.32 4.02 -10.25
CA GLU A 61 -6.54 3.30 -8.99
C GLU A 61 -7.95 2.76 -8.90
N VAL A 62 -8.10 1.51 -8.43
CA VAL A 62 -9.40 0.93 -8.09
C VAL A 62 -9.42 0.65 -6.59
N LYS A 63 -10.55 0.92 -5.95
CA LYS A 63 -10.64 0.90 -4.50
C LYS A 63 -11.95 0.30 -4.01
N LYS A 64 -11.83 -0.71 -3.14
CA LYS A 64 -13.00 -1.34 -2.50
C LYS A 64 -13.47 -0.55 -1.28
N ALA A 65 -12.53 -0.07 -0.48
CA ALA A 65 -12.81 0.58 0.80
C ALA A 65 -11.71 1.56 1.17
N SER A 66 -11.98 2.46 2.11
CA SER A 66 -10.97 3.36 2.65
C SER A 66 -11.19 3.57 4.14
N PRO A 67 -10.17 4.00 4.91
CA PRO A 67 -10.34 4.27 6.33
C PRO A 67 -11.37 5.36 6.64
N SER A 68 -11.50 6.37 5.77
CA SER A 68 -12.42 7.49 6.00
C SER A 68 -13.82 7.24 5.49
N LYS A 69 -13.97 6.45 4.42
CA LYS A 69 -15.27 6.20 3.78
C LYS A 69 -15.82 4.82 4.08
N GLY A 70 -15.00 3.91 4.66
CA GLY A 70 -15.37 2.54 4.88
C GLY A 70 -15.49 1.77 3.58
N LEU A 71 -16.46 0.85 3.51
CA LEU A 71 -16.69 0.06 2.32
C LEU A 71 -17.29 0.91 1.22
N ILE A 72 -16.54 1.09 0.12
CA ILE A 72 -16.97 1.89 -1.03
C ILE A 72 -17.74 1.04 -2.04
N ARG A 73 -17.23 -0.17 -2.30
CA ARG A 73 -17.89 -1.08 -3.23
C ARG A 73 -17.90 -2.50 -2.68
N PRO A 74 -19.06 -3.02 -2.21
CA PRO A 74 -19.14 -4.38 -1.67
C PRO A 74 -18.87 -5.44 -2.72
N ASP A 75 -19.29 -5.24 -3.96
CA ASP A 75 -19.01 -6.14 -5.09
C ASP A 75 -17.78 -5.65 -5.83
N PHE A 76 -16.60 -5.93 -5.26
CA PHE A 76 -15.33 -5.44 -5.78
C PHE A 76 -14.69 -6.48 -6.69
N ARG A 77 -14.77 -6.23 -8.00
CA ARG A 77 -14.24 -7.11 -9.05
C ARG A 77 -13.40 -6.29 -10.04
N PRO A 78 -12.18 -5.90 -9.65
CA PRO A 78 -11.39 -4.98 -10.49
C PRO A 78 -11.00 -5.54 -11.86
N ALA A 79 -11.02 -6.85 -12.03
CA ALA A 79 -10.72 -7.48 -13.33
C ALA A 79 -11.91 -7.45 -14.29
N GLU A 80 -13.09 -7.07 -13.81
CA GLU A 80 -14.32 -6.92 -14.61
C GLU A 80 -14.64 -5.44 -14.76
#